data_0559f4c0a413a722457f5d9a57607700
#
_entry.id   0559f4c0a413a722457f5d9a57607700
#
_cell.length_a   1.000
_cell.length_b   1.000
_cell.length_c   1.000
_cell.angle_alpha   90.00
_cell.angle_beta   90.00
_cell.angle_gamma   90.00
#
_symmetry.space_group_name_H-M   'P 1'
#
loop_
_entity.id
_entity.type
_entity.pdbx_description
1 polymer ?
#
loop_
_entity_poly.entity_id
_entity_poly.type
_entity_poly.pdbx_seq_one_letter_code
_entity_poly.pdbx_strand_id
1 'polypeptide(L)'
;TPPCTNAIIKSEVSEVIYSISDIDKRVRNKTKKILISKKIRVKTGLLKNKIKQFYSSYIYNRQKKLPYVTGKIAISNNNLIYSKDNKKITNKYSDKFTHLLRYKNDSIMISYKTLNKDNPRLNCRLKYFKNYAPKRIILDNNLNLNLKSYISKTIKNNNTIIFYNEANKSKILKFKKKKFNLIKSNINKDRKFNIILIMKKLYKLGCKNILIEGGDELTYHLIKKRIFNKFYLFKSQKKLSKQVEYKKFNSLKILGQNYKNKLKLNSNFGNDVITLYTK
;
A
#
# COMPACT_ATOMS: atom_id res chain seq x y z
N THR A 1 29.67 7.17 -5.06
CA THR A 1 29.91 6.51 -6.37
C THR A 1 30.00 7.58 -7.46
N PRO A 2 31.00 7.53 -8.37
CA PRO A 2 31.10 8.45 -9.48
C PRO A 2 29.83 8.37 -10.36
N PRO A 3 29.48 9.45 -11.09
CA PRO A 3 28.33 9.46 -11.97
C PRO A 3 28.40 8.38 -13.04
N CYS A 4 27.30 7.67 -13.31
CA CYS A 4 27.20 6.67 -14.39
C CYS A 4 27.66 7.25 -15.75
N THR A 5 27.49 8.54 -15.96
CA THR A 5 27.90 9.27 -17.17
C THR A 5 29.40 9.11 -17.44
N ASN A 6 30.24 9.15 -16.40
CA ASN A 6 31.69 8.99 -16.54
C ASN A 6 32.07 7.55 -16.98
N ALA A 7 31.37 6.55 -16.43
CA ALA A 7 31.60 5.17 -16.85
C ALA A 7 31.20 4.95 -18.32
N ILE A 8 30.07 5.51 -18.76
CA ILE A 8 29.60 5.45 -20.14
C ILE A 8 30.62 6.10 -21.10
N ILE A 9 31.16 7.27 -20.74
CA ILE A 9 32.17 7.97 -21.55
C ILE A 9 33.45 7.13 -21.67
N LYS A 10 33.90 6.54 -20.55
CA LYS A 10 35.10 5.67 -20.54
C LYS A 10 34.93 4.37 -21.33
N SER A 11 33.70 3.92 -21.52
CA SER A 11 33.39 2.70 -22.29
C SER A 11 33.38 2.91 -23.81
N GLU A 12 33.62 4.14 -24.30
CA GLU A 12 33.73 4.52 -25.71
C GLU A 12 32.54 4.07 -26.58
N VAL A 13 31.35 3.93 -25.99
CA VAL A 13 30.14 3.54 -26.71
C VAL A 13 29.70 4.66 -27.67
N SER A 14 29.29 4.30 -28.89
CA SER A 14 28.86 5.25 -29.92
C SER A 14 27.43 5.79 -29.71
N GLU A 15 26.58 5.02 -29.02
CA GLU A 15 25.19 5.37 -28.78
C GLU A 15 24.70 4.93 -27.42
N VAL A 16 23.83 5.74 -26.80
CA VAL A 16 23.10 5.43 -25.55
C VAL A 16 21.61 5.55 -25.78
N ILE A 17 20.86 4.51 -25.47
CA ILE A 17 19.40 4.49 -25.56
C ILE A 17 18.79 4.35 -24.18
N TYR A 18 17.90 5.27 -23.79
CA TYR A 18 17.16 5.15 -22.53
C TYR A 18 15.70 5.60 -22.65
N SER A 19 14.85 5.09 -21.77
CA SER A 19 13.40 5.28 -21.87
C SER A 19 12.95 6.66 -21.38
N ILE A 20 13.28 7.02 -20.16
CA ILE A 20 12.86 8.28 -19.51
C ILE A 20 14.03 8.94 -18.80
N SER A 21 14.05 10.27 -18.79
CA SER A 21 14.97 11.04 -17.97
C SER A 21 14.60 10.90 -16.49
N ASP A 22 15.59 10.97 -15.62
CA ASP A 22 15.35 10.99 -14.17
C ASP A 22 14.47 12.21 -13.84
N ILE A 23 13.56 12.00 -12.90
CA ILE A 23 12.68 13.05 -12.39
C ILE A 23 13.38 13.94 -11.36
N ASP A 24 14.51 13.53 -10.82
CA ASP A 24 15.31 14.32 -9.89
C ASP A 24 15.94 15.51 -10.63
N LYS A 25 15.59 16.72 -10.22
CA LYS A 25 16.07 17.97 -10.84
C LYS A 25 17.61 18.09 -10.86
N ARG A 26 18.31 17.42 -9.93
CA ARG A 26 19.79 17.44 -9.82
C ARG A 26 20.47 16.75 -11.01
N VAL A 27 19.84 15.71 -11.58
CA VAL A 27 20.41 14.91 -12.67
C VAL A 27 19.62 15.00 -13.98
N ARG A 28 18.39 15.52 -13.92
CA ARG A 28 17.49 15.61 -15.07
C ARG A 28 18.15 16.35 -16.23
N ASN A 29 18.17 15.72 -17.41
CA ASN A 29 18.73 16.21 -18.68
C ASN A 29 20.25 16.53 -18.66
N LYS A 30 20.95 16.50 -17.52
CA LYS A 30 22.39 16.72 -17.48
C LYS A 30 23.16 15.61 -18.20
N THR A 31 22.80 14.35 -17.93
CA THR A 31 23.40 13.18 -18.59
C THR A 31 23.34 13.29 -20.11
N LYS A 32 22.14 13.63 -20.66
CA LYS A 32 21.99 13.80 -22.12
C LYS A 32 22.92 14.85 -22.68
N LYS A 33 23.00 16.04 -22.06
CA LYS A 33 23.87 17.13 -22.49
C LYS A 33 25.34 16.72 -22.47
N ILE A 34 25.81 16.07 -21.39
CA ILE A 34 27.19 15.60 -21.23
C ILE A 34 27.55 14.53 -22.29
N LEU A 35 26.67 13.57 -22.54
CA LEU A 35 26.93 12.53 -23.55
C LEU A 35 27.02 13.11 -24.97
N ILE A 36 26.12 14.04 -25.32
CA ILE A 36 26.13 14.69 -26.62
C ILE A 36 27.42 15.54 -26.79
N SER A 37 27.87 16.26 -25.75
CA SER A 37 29.12 17.02 -25.81
C SER A 37 30.37 16.14 -26.01
N LYS A 38 30.27 14.87 -25.64
CA LYS A 38 31.29 13.83 -25.89
C LYS A 38 31.06 13.03 -27.18
N LYS A 39 30.27 13.54 -28.11
CA LYS A 39 29.93 12.96 -29.42
C LYS A 39 29.24 11.59 -29.34
N ILE A 40 28.63 11.24 -28.20
CA ILE A 40 27.85 10.02 -28.01
C ILE A 40 26.41 10.30 -28.43
N ARG A 41 25.87 9.52 -29.35
CA ARG A 41 24.46 9.63 -29.78
C ARG A 41 23.52 9.24 -28.64
N VAL A 42 22.44 10.00 -28.46
CA VAL A 42 21.47 9.72 -27.37
C VAL A 42 20.07 9.64 -27.92
N LYS A 43 19.48 8.45 -27.87
CA LYS A 43 18.06 8.21 -28.17
C LYS A 43 17.26 8.04 -26.88
N THR A 44 16.05 8.63 -26.85
CA THR A 44 15.18 8.60 -25.65
C THR A 44 13.75 8.27 -26.03
N GLY A 45 12.99 7.75 -25.07
CA GLY A 45 11.54 7.54 -25.24
C GLY A 45 11.12 6.11 -25.56
N LEU A 46 12.08 5.18 -25.76
CA LEU A 46 11.76 3.78 -26.00
C LEU A 46 10.96 3.20 -24.83
N LEU A 47 9.78 2.62 -25.13
CA LEU A 47 8.86 2.06 -24.13
C LEU A 47 8.43 3.05 -23.02
N LYS A 48 8.46 4.35 -23.29
CA LYS A 48 8.23 5.45 -22.32
C LYS A 48 7.03 5.21 -21.39
N ASN A 49 5.88 4.81 -21.95
CA ASN A 49 4.66 4.61 -21.16
C ASN A 49 4.76 3.39 -20.22
N LYS A 50 5.32 2.28 -20.70
CA LYS A 50 5.55 1.08 -19.88
C LYS A 50 6.50 1.37 -18.72
N ILE A 51 7.59 2.07 -18.99
CA ILE A 51 8.58 2.46 -17.98
C ILE A 51 8.02 3.47 -16.98
N LYS A 52 7.25 4.48 -17.42
CA LYS A 52 6.54 5.38 -16.50
C LYS A 52 5.57 4.63 -15.58
N GLN A 53 4.87 3.63 -16.11
CA GLN A 53 3.98 2.80 -15.30
C GLN A 53 4.76 1.96 -14.28
N PHE A 54 5.89 1.37 -14.68
CA PHE A 54 6.77 0.61 -13.79
C PHE A 54 7.31 1.49 -12.65
N TYR A 55 7.81 2.69 -12.95
CA TYR A 55 8.33 3.63 -11.96
C TYR A 55 7.26 4.54 -11.32
N SER A 56 5.97 4.25 -11.50
CA SER A 56 4.88 5.13 -11.05
C SER A 56 4.94 5.50 -9.56
N SER A 57 5.30 4.54 -8.69
CA SER A 57 5.43 4.80 -7.25
C SER A 57 6.63 5.70 -6.94
N TYR A 58 7.78 5.45 -7.55
CA TYR A 58 8.98 6.28 -7.40
C TYR A 58 8.71 7.72 -7.87
N ILE A 59 8.12 7.86 -9.06
CA ILE A 59 7.76 9.17 -9.64
C ILE A 59 6.81 9.92 -8.70
N TYR A 60 5.75 9.25 -8.24
CA TYR A 60 4.78 9.84 -7.32
C TYR A 60 5.43 10.30 -6.01
N ASN A 61 6.24 9.44 -5.39
CA ASN A 61 6.93 9.75 -4.14
C ASN A 61 7.85 10.99 -4.27
N ARG A 62 8.59 11.08 -5.36
CA ARG A 62 9.50 12.21 -5.60
C ARG A 62 8.76 13.52 -5.85
N GLN A 63 7.69 13.46 -6.65
CA GLN A 63 6.92 14.65 -7.03
C GLN A 63 6.01 15.16 -5.92
N LYS A 64 5.28 14.24 -5.25
CA LYS A 64 4.24 14.60 -4.27
C LYS A 64 4.75 14.62 -2.82
N LYS A 65 5.90 14.02 -2.53
CA LYS A 65 6.42 13.85 -1.17
C LYS A 65 5.42 13.13 -0.26
N LEU A 66 4.71 12.15 -0.84
CA LEU A 66 3.71 11.31 -0.20
C LEU A 66 3.96 9.84 -0.53
N PRO A 67 3.52 8.89 0.31
CA PRO A 67 3.55 7.46 -0.02
C PRO A 67 2.67 7.15 -1.23
N TYR A 68 3.08 6.18 -2.02
CA TYR A 68 2.23 5.56 -3.03
C TYR A 68 1.30 4.56 -2.34
N VAL A 69 0.00 4.77 -2.46
CA VAL A 69 -0.99 4.02 -1.69
C VAL A 69 -1.72 3.02 -2.56
N THR A 70 -1.63 1.75 -2.19
CA THR A 70 -2.34 0.65 -2.81
C THR A 70 -3.43 0.15 -1.86
N GLY A 71 -4.68 0.14 -2.30
CA GLY A 71 -5.79 -0.48 -1.56
C GLY A 71 -6.04 -1.92 -2.02
N LYS A 72 -6.47 -2.78 -1.10
CA LYS A 72 -6.96 -4.12 -1.42
C LYS A 72 -8.15 -4.47 -0.54
N ILE A 73 -9.21 -4.98 -1.15
CA ILE A 73 -10.32 -5.60 -0.43
C ILE A 73 -10.78 -6.86 -1.16
N ALA A 74 -11.25 -7.83 -0.40
CA ALA A 74 -11.91 -9.03 -0.94
C ALA A 74 -13.39 -8.99 -0.61
N ILE A 75 -14.23 -9.29 -1.60
CA ILE A 75 -15.69 -9.40 -1.45
C ILE A 75 -16.19 -10.74 -1.99
N SER A 76 -17.25 -11.23 -1.41
CA SER A 76 -18.01 -12.37 -1.95
C SER A 76 -18.83 -11.97 -3.17
N ASN A 77 -19.47 -12.93 -3.82
CA ASN A 77 -20.38 -12.68 -4.95
C ASN A 77 -21.53 -11.72 -4.56
N ASN A 78 -22.06 -11.87 -3.34
CA ASN A 78 -23.10 -11.01 -2.78
C ASN A 78 -22.55 -9.78 -2.03
N ASN A 79 -21.30 -9.37 -2.35
CA ASN A 79 -20.62 -8.15 -1.87
C ASN A 79 -20.39 -8.09 -0.33
N LEU A 80 -20.27 -9.23 0.33
CA LEU A 80 -19.90 -9.26 1.74
C LEU A 80 -18.39 -9.33 1.90
N ILE A 81 -17.87 -8.62 2.91
CA ILE A 81 -16.46 -8.66 3.33
C ILE A 81 -16.25 -9.53 4.57
N TYR A 82 -17.32 -9.99 5.17
CA TYR A 82 -17.31 -10.83 6.35
C TYR A 82 -18.68 -11.52 6.52
N SER A 83 -18.64 -12.75 6.99
CA SER A 83 -19.76 -13.48 7.60
C SER A 83 -19.19 -14.38 8.69
N LYS A 84 -19.91 -14.51 9.81
CA LYS A 84 -19.46 -15.27 10.98
C LYS A 84 -19.13 -16.73 10.64
N ASP A 85 -19.91 -17.34 9.74
CA ASP A 85 -19.74 -18.74 9.32
C ASP A 85 -18.57 -18.94 8.34
N ASN A 86 -18.06 -17.88 7.73
CA ASN A 86 -17.09 -17.96 6.66
C ASN A 86 -15.93 -17.00 6.86
N LYS A 87 -14.80 -17.50 7.38
CA LYS A 87 -13.59 -16.72 7.61
C LYS A 87 -12.80 -16.39 6.34
N LYS A 88 -13.01 -17.14 5.24
CA LYS A 88 -12.21 -17.00 4.02
C LYS A 88 -13.08 -16.80 2.80
N ILE A 89 -12.92 -15.67 2.13
CA ILE A 89 -13.66 -15.26 0.94
C ILE A 89 -12.97 -15.77 -0.33
N THR A 90 -11.69 -15.45 -0.47
CA THR A 90 -10.89 -15.72 -1.68
C THR A 90 -10.23 -17.10 -1.66
N ASN A 91 -9.92 -17.61 -2.84
CA ASN A 91 -9.22 -18.88 -3.02
C ASN A 91 -7.70 -18.76 -2.81
N LYS A 92 -6.98 -19.89 -2.92
CA LYS A 92 -5.51 -19.97 -2.72
C LYS A 92 -4.69 -19.14 -3.70
N TYR A 93 -5.17 -18.96 -4.93
CA TYR A 93 -4.45 -18.19 -5.96
C TYR A 93 -4.53 -16.68 -5.67
N SER A 94 -5.72 -16.19 -5.34
CA SER A 94 -5.94 -14.82 -4.89
C SER A 94 -5.18 -14.49 -3.61
N ASP A 95 -5.06 -15.46 -2.70
CA ASP A 95 -4.25 -15.30 -1.49
C ASP A 95 -2.76 -15.14 -1.82
N LYS A 96 -2.22 -15.92 -2.76
CA LYS A 96 -0.83 -15.74 -3.23
C LYS A 96 -0.61 -14.33 -3.77
N PHE A 97 -1.57 -13.79 -4.52
CA PHE A 97 -1.49 -12.42 -5.03
C PHE A 97 -1.57 -11.39 -3.89
N THR A 98 -2.38 -11.61 -2.86
CA THR A 98 -2.39 -10.77 -1.64
C THR A 98 -1.00 -10.76 -0.98
N HIS A 99 -0.34 -11.91 -0.88
CA HIS A 99 1.02 -11.99 -0.34
C HIS A 99 2.05 -11.28 -1.23
N LEU A 100 1.89 -11.34 -2.54
CA LEU A 100 2.72 -10.57 -3.48
C LEU A 100 2.51 -9.06 -3.29
N LEU A 101 1.28 -8.59 -3.09
CA LEU A 101 1.02 -7.19 -2.76
C LEU A 101 1.71 -6.77 -1.46
N ARG A 102 1.69 -7.61 -0.42
CA ARG A 102 2.41 -7.36 0.83
C ARG A 102 3.92 -7.27 0.63
N TYR A 103 4.47 -8.14 -0.21
CA TYR A 103 5.90 -8.11 -0.55
C TYR A 103 6.30 -6.83 -1.31
N LYS A 104 5.47 -6.38 -2.25
CA LYS A 104 5.72 -5.18 -3.08
C LYS A 104 5.56 -3.85 -2.34
N ASN A 105 5.10 -3.86 -1.09
CA ASN A 105 4.92 -2.66 -0.28
C ASN A 105 5.82 -2.71 0.95
N ASP A 106 6.43 -1.58 1.31
CA ASP A 106 7.30 -1.46 2.48
C ASP A 106 6.51 -1.37 3.80
N SER A 107 5.23 -1.05 3.70
CA SER A 107 4.35 -0.92 4.86
C SER A 107 2.91 -1.35 4.56
N ILE A 108 2.19 -1.75 5.62
CA ILE A 108 0.80 -2.17 5.56
C ILE A 108 -0.02 -1.45 6.63
N MET A 109 -1.15 -0.88 6.23
CA MET A 109 -2.02 -0.12 7.12
C MET A 109 -3.37 -0.80 7.30
N ILE A 110 -3.83 -0.87 8.55
CA ILE A 110 -5.16 -1.34 8.94
C ILE A 110 -5.73 -0.51 10.09
N SER A 111 -7.03 -0.67 10.38
CA SER A 111 -7.63 -0.15 11.62
C SER A 111 -7.49 -1.17 12.76
N TYR A 112 -7.49 -0.69 14.01
CA TYR A 112 -7.52 -1.57 15.19
C TYR A 112 -8.76 -2.48 15.21
N LYS A 113 -9.90 -2.01 14.67
CA LYS A 113 -11.13 -2.80 14.56
C LYS A 113 -10.90 -4.06 13.71
N THR A 114 -10.26 -3.91 12.54
CA THR A 114 -9.88 -5.03 11.68
C THR A 114 -8.89 -5.95 12.39
N LEU A 115 -7.89 -5.36 13.08
CA LEU A 115 -6.90 -6.14 13.82
C LEU A 115 -7.54 -6.96 14.94
N ASN A 116 -8.40 -6.37 15.75
CA ASN A 116 -9.04 -7.06 16.86
C ASN A 116 -10.00 -8.17 16.39
N LYS A 117 -10.67 -7.96 15.25
CA LYS A 117 -11.62 -8.93 14.70
C LYS A 117 -10.91 -10.12 14.04
N ASP A 118 -9.93 -9.85 13.18
CA ASP A 118 -9.36 -10.85 12.28
C ASP A 118 -8.02 -11.41 12.80
N ASN A 119 -7.41 -10.75 13.78
CA ASN A 119 -6.08 -11.07 14.32
C ASN A 119 -5.05 -11.42 13.24
N PRO A 120 -4.88 -10.58 12.20
CA PRO A 120 -4.11 -10.90 11.01
C PRO A 120 -2.61 -10.88 11.28
N ARG A 121 -1.85 -11.73 10.57
CA ARG A 121 -0.38 -11.76 10.67
C ARG A 121 0.30 -10.60 9.93
N LEU A 122 -0.31 -10.06 8.88
CA LEU A 122 0.20 -8.95 8.05
C LEU A 122 1.64 -9.14 7.53
N ASN A 123 1.99 -10.36 7.18
CA ASN A 123 3.30 -10.73 6.63
C ASN A 123 3.16 -11.37 5.25
N CYS A 124 4.27 -11.47 4.52
CA CYS A 124 4.34 -12.27 3.30
C CYS A 124 4.58 -13.74 3.68
N ARG A 125 3.84 -14.67 3.05
CA ARG A 125 3.97 -16.14 3.25
C ARG A 125 4.21 -16.88 1.94
N LEU A 126 4.74 -16.20 0.94
CA LEU A 126 5.26 -16.87 -0.26
C LEU A 126 6.54 -17.62 0.07
N LYS A 127 6.74 -18.80 -0.56
CA LYS A 127 7.83 -19.74 -0.25
C LYS A 127 9.20 -19.06 -0.11
N TYR A 128 9.57 -18.20 -1.05
CA TYR A 128 10.87 -17.53 -1.09
C TYR A 128 10.95 -16.23 -0.27
N PHE A 129 9.83 -15.73 0.28
CA PHE A 129 9.74 -14.46 0.98
C PHE A 129 9.15 -14.57 2.39
N LYS A 130 9.26 -15.76 3.02
CA LYS A 130 8.63 -16.06 4.32
C LYS A 130 9.03 -15.11 5.45
N ASN A 131 10.24 -14.56 5.41
CA ASN A 131 10.76 -13.67 6.46
C ASN A 131 10.41 -12.19 6.22
N TYR A 132 9.80 -11.86 5.09
CA TYR A 132 9.44 -10.48 4.79
C TYR A 132 8.18 -10.07 5.54
N ALA A 133 8.31 -9.07 6.39
CA ALA A 133 7.19 -8.43 7.08
C ALA A 133 7.28 -6.91 6.87
N PRO A 134 6.32 -6.31 6.14
CA PRO A 134 6.28 -4.86 5.99
C PRO A 134 6.06 -4.16 7.34
N LYS A 135 6.45 -2.90 7.46
CA LYS A 135 6.11 -2.07 8.63
C LYS A 135 4.60 -2.06 8.82
N ARG A 136 4.15 -2.28 10.03
CA ARG A 136 2.72 -2.31 10.35
C ARG A 136 2.27 -0.94 10.83
N ILE A 137 1.20 -0.42 10.24
CA ILE A 137 0.62 0.87 10.58
C ILE A 137 -0.81 0.64 11.04
N ILE A 138 -1.13 1.06 12.26
CA ILE A 138 -2.43 0.84 12.87
C ILE A 138 -3.06 2.19 13.19
N LEU A 139 -4.30 2.37 12.75
CA LEU A 139 -5.11 3.53 13.13
C LEU A 139 -5.99 3.14 14.33
N ASP A 140 -5.72 3.76 15.48
CA ASP A 140 -6.39 3.42 16.76
C ASP A 140 -6.56 4.65 17.63
N ASN A 141 -7.70 5.32 17.51
CA ASN A 141 -7.94 6.59 18.16
C ASN A 141 -7.64 6.60 19.68
N ASN A 142 -7.95 5.52 20.38
CA ASN A 142 -7.93 5.46 21.84
C ASN A 142 -7.08 4.30 22.40
N LEU A 143 -6.16 3.76 21.60
CA LEU A 143 -5.33 2.60 21.94
C LEU A 143 -6.18 1.40 22.43
N ASN A 144 -7.15 0.98 21.60
CA ASN A 144 -8.06 -0.13 21.88
C ASN A 144 -7.62 -1.45 21.22
N LEU A 145 -6.44 -1.46 20.60
CA LEU A 145 -5.84 -2.66 20.06
C LEU A 145 -5.63 -3.72 21.15
N ASN A 146 -6.02 -4.94 20.86
CA ASN A 146 -5.83 -6.07 21.78
C ASN A 146 -4.33 -6.43 21.91
N LEU A 147 -3.77 -6.20 23.09
CA LEU A 147 -2.36 -6.51 23.41
C LEU A 147 -2.04 -8.02 23.44
N LYS A 148 -3.04 -8.90 23.36
CA LYS A 148 -2.87 -10.36 23.18
C LYS A 148 -2.84 -10.77 21.70
N SER A 149 -3.00 -9.82 20.75
CA SER A 149 -3.01 -10.08 19.32
C SER A 149 -1.68 -10.63 18.80
N TYR A 150 -1.70 -11.31 17.64
CA TYR A 150 -0.50 -11.80 16.98
C TYR A 150 0.53 -10.67 16.71
N ILE A 151 0.05 -9.50 16.30
CA ILE A 151 0.90 -8.32 16.08
C ILE A 151 1.64 -7.90 17.34
N SER A 152 0.95 -7.89 18.49
CA SER A 152 1.55 -7.55 19.78
C SER A 152 2.56 -8.59 20.28
N LYS A 153 2.35 -9.86 19.94
CA LYS A 153 3.27 -10.96 20.29
C LYS A 153 4.51 -10.99 19.39
N THR A 154 4.41 -10.48 18.16
CA THR A 154 5.46 -10.53 17.13
C THR A 154 6.08 -9.18 16.81
N ILE A 155 5.93 -8.23 17.71
CA ILE A 155 6.53 -6.91 17.55
C ILE A 155 8.05 -7.02 17.69
N LYS A 156 8.78 -6.47 16.72
CA LYS A 156 10.25 -6.37 16.73
C LYS A 156 10.63 -4.90 16.51
N ASN A 157 11.55 -4.40 17.31
CA ASN A 157 12.26 -3.12 17.14
C ASN A 157 11.50 -2.04 16.35
N ASN A 158 10.40 -1.52 16.90
CA ASN A 158 9.62 -0.40 16.35
C ASN A 158 9.06 -0.61 14.94
N ASN A 159 8.87 -1.86 14.49
CA ASN A 159 8.30 -2.11 13.16
C ASN A 159 6.77 -1.95 13.11
N THR A 160 6.13 -1.58 14.23
CA THR A 160 4.69 -1.31 14.31
C THR A 160 4.43 0.09 14.83
N ILE A 161 3.83 0.91 13.99
CA ILE A 161 3.46 2.30 14.27
C ILE A 161 1.97 2.33 14.58
N ILE A 162 1.59 2.99 15.67
CA ILE A 162 0.18 3.23 16.00
C ILE A 162 -0.07 4.73 16.01
N PHE A 163 -0.98 5.20 15.17
CA PHE A 163 -1.52 6.54 15.26
C PHE A 163 -2.68 6.53 16.24
N TYR A 164 -2.59 7.36 17.28
CA TYR A 164 -3.64 7.51 18.28
C TYR A 164 -3.98 8.99 18.51
N ASN A 165 -5.17 9.28 19.01
CA ASN A 165 -5.58 10.65 19.35
C ASN A 165 -5.44 10.87 20.85
N GLU A 166 -6.08 10.02 21.64
CA GLU A 166 -6.16 10.17 23.07
C GLU A 166 -6.09 8.81 23.79
N ALA A 167 -5.38 8.80 24.91
CA ALA A 167 -5.37 7.67 25.84
C ALA A 167 -4.77 8.13 27.18
N ASN A 168 -5.14 7.48 28.27
CA ASN A 168 -4.56 7.75 29.58
C ASN A 168 -3.09 7.30 29.68
N LYS A 169 -2.35 7.90 30.63
CA LYS A 169 -0.91 7.63 30.83
C LYS A 169 -0.60 6.13 31.01
N SER A 170 -1.39 5.44 31.81
CA SER A 170 -1.20 3.98 32.05
C SER A 170 -1.29 3.17 30.77
N LYS A 171 -2.28 3.46 29.91
CA LYS A 171 -2.47 2.78 28.63
C LYS A 171 -1.30 3.06 27.67
N ILE A 172 -0.86 4.32 27.59
CA ILE A 172 0.31 4.70 26.79
C ILE A 172 1.56 3.93 27.24
N LEU A 173 1.80 3.84 28.56
CA LEU A 173 2.93 3.10 29.12
C LEU A 173 2.87 1.60 28.77
N LYS A 174 1.69 0.96 28.89
CA LYS A 174 1.51 -0.45 28.51
C LYS A 174 1.88 -0.71 27.05
N PHE A 175 1.47 0.18 26.13
CA PHE A 175 1.81 0.05 24.71
C PHE A 175 3.30 0.30 24.44
N LYS A 176 3.92 1.29 25.11
CA LYS A 176 5.36 1.55 25.02
C LYS A 176 6.19 0.37 25.54
N LYS A 177 5.82 -0.24 26.67
CA LYS A 177 6.46 -1.47 27.21
C LYS A 177 6.41 -2.62 26.20
N LYS A 178 5.37 -2.70 25.38
CA LYS A 178 5.26 -3.65 24.26
C LYS A 178 6.05 -3.24 23.01
N LYS A 179 6.87 -2.15 23.06
CA LYS A 179 7.71 -1.64 21.96
C LYS A 179 6.94 -1.13 20.73
N PHE A 180 5.67 -0.71 20.90
CA PHE A 180 4.96 0.01 19.84
C PHE A 180 5.51 1.43 19.67
N ASN A 181 5.67 1.86 18.41
CA ASN A 181 5.94 3.25 18.09
C ASN A 181 4.62 4.05 18.08
N LEU A 182 4.37 4.81 19.12
CA LEU A 182 3.14 5.58 19.30
C LEU A 182 3.29 6.99 18.75
N ILE A 183 2.37 7.38 17.85
CA ILE A 183 2.36 8.71 17.27
C ILE A 183 1.01 9.37 17.53
N LYS A 184 1.01 10.42 18.34
CA LYS A 184 -0.20 11.22 18.58
C LYS A 184 -0.58 11.97 17.30
N SER A 185 -1.88 11.95 16.96
CA SER A 185 -2.41 12.62 15.77
C SER A 185 -3.86 13.02 16.02
N ASN A 186 -4.19 14.26 15.72
CA ASN A 186 -5.53 14.78 15.95
C ASN A 186 -6.56 14.14 15.00
N ILE A 187 -7.78 14.04 15.47
CA ILE A 187 -8.97 13.62 14.72
C ILE A 187 -9.82 14.84 14.40
N ASN A 188 -10.64 14.75 13.35
CA ASN A 188 -11.63 15.76 13.00
C ASN A 188 -12.91 15.61 13.84
N LYS A 189 -13.90 16.48 13.61
CA LYS A 189 -15.23 16.43 14.26
C LYS A 189 -15.94 15.08 14.07
N ASP A 190 -15.72 14.38 12.94
CA ASP A 190 -16.28 13.04 12.66
C ASP A 190 -15.48 11.91 13.34
N ARG A 191 -14.61 12.21 14.30
CA ARG A 191 -13.72 11.28 15.00
C ARG A 191 -12.81 10.47 14.04
N LYS A 192 -12.45 11.05 12.88
CA LYS A 192 -11.54 10.44 11.91
C LYS A 192 -10.22 11.18 11.85
N PHE A 193 -9.13 10.44 11.71
CA PHE A 193 -7.81 11.02 11.52
C PHE A 193 -7.73 11.88 10.25
N ASN A 194 -6.95 12.96 10.31
CA ASN A 194 -6.53 13.64 9.08
C ASN A 194 -5.53 12.78 8.33
N ILE A 195 -6.05 12.01 7.38
CA ILE A 195 -5.26 11.00 6.66
C ILE A 195 -4.12 11.61 5.83
N ILE A 196 -4.27 12.84 5.32
CA ILE A 196 -3.21 13.51 4.56
C ILE A 196 -2.02 13.82 5.47
N LEU A 197 -2.26 14.29 6.69
CA LEU A 197 -1.18 14.52 7.67
C LEU A 197 -0.50 13.22 8.07
N ILE A 198 -1.25 12.13 8.25
CA ILE A 198 -0.69 10.80 8.49
C ILE A 198 0.20 10.38 7.33
N MET A 199 -0.25 10.51 6.07
CA MET A 199 0.55 10.15 4.89
C MET A 199 1.85 10.96 4.81
N LYS A 200 1.80 12.29 5.07
CA LYS A 200 3.00 13.13 5.13
C LYS A 200 3.98 12.63 6.20
N LYS A 201 3.48 12.28 7.39
CA LYS A 201 4.30 11.77 8.50
C LYS A 201 4.93 10.41 8.17
N LEU A 202 4.15 9.49 7.58
CA LEU A 202 4.64 8.19 7.12
C LEU A 202 5.70 8.31 6.03
N TYR A 203 5.53 9.23 5.08
CA TYR A 203 6.55 9.50 4.07
C TYR A 203 7.89 9.92 4.70
N LYS A 204 7.86 10.82 5.71
CA LYS A 204 9.06 11.25 6.46
C LYS A 204 9.70 10.08 7.24
N LEU A 205 8.90 9.13 7.73
CA LEU A 205 9.35 7.92 8.42
C LEU A 205 9.84 6.80 7.46
N GLY A 206 9.98 7.12 6.17
CA GLY A 206 10.50 6.19 5.17
C GLY A 206 9.48 5.22 4.57
N CYS A 207 8.18 5.31 4.94
CA CYS A 207 7.14 4.52 4.30
C CYS A 207 6.82 5.11 2.92
N LYS A 208 7.29 4.48 1.86
CA LYS A 208 7.16 4.97 0.48
C LYS A 208 6.01 4.28 -0.28
N ASN A 209 5.76 3.00 0.00
CA ASN A 209 4.71 2.20 -0.63
C ASN A 209 3.86 1.56 0.46
N ILE A 210 2.60 1.98 0.56
CA ILE A 210 1.69 1.52 1.62
C ILE A 210 0.58 0.68 1.01
N LEU A 211 0.46 -0.58 1.46
CA LEU A 211 -0.71 -1.40 1.23
C LEU A 211 -1.75 -1.14 2.32
N ILE A 212 -3.01 -0.91 1.94
CA ILE A 212 -4.12 -0.78 2.89
C ILE A 212 -5.06 -1.96 2.74
N GLU A 213 -5.15 -2.76 3.80
CA GLU A 213 -6.08 -3.88 3.93
C GLU A 213 -7.12 -3.54 5.01
N GLY A 214 -8.02 -2.62 4.70
CA GLY A 214 -9.03 -2.14 5.66
C GLY A 214 -10.39 -2.80 5.49
N GLY A 215 -11.24 -2.70 6.53
CA GLY A 215 -12.68 -2.93 6.38
C GLY A 215 -13.36 -1.79 5.62
N ASP A 216 -14.70 -1.92 5.42
CA ASP A 216 -15.47 -0.97 4.59
C ASP A 216 -15.35 0.49 5.09
N GLU A 217 -15.44 0.73 6.39
CA GLU A 217 -15.40 2.08 6.96
C GLU A 217 -14.10 2.84 6.63
N LEU A 218 -12.94 2.21 6.84
CA LEU A 218 -11.64 2.80 6.50
C LEU A 218 -11.52 2.97 4.98
N THR A 219 -11.88 1.95 4.23
CA THR A 219 -11.80 1.95 2.76
C THR A 219 -12.69 3.03 2.16
N TYR A 220 -13.94 3.18 2.63
CA TYR A 220 -14.85 4.24 2.21
C TYR A 220 -14.26 5.62 2.43
N HIS A 221 -13.74 5.89 3.63
CA HIS A 221 -13.13 7.18 3.95
C HIS A 221 -11.97 7.51 3.02
N LEU A 222 -11.11 6.53 2.72
CA LEU A 222 -9.95 6.72 1.85
C LEU A 222 -10.35 6.85 0.37
N ILE A 223 -11.37 6.13 -0.10
CA ILE A 223 -11.93 6.29 -1.45
C ILE A 223 -12.51 7.70 -1.61
N LYS A 224 -13.34 8.15 -0.66
CA LYS A 224 -13.94 9.49 -0.67
C LYS A 224 -12.88 10.60 -0.73
N LYS A 225 -11.76 10.43 -0.06
CA LYS A 225 -10.61 11.36 -0.08
C LYS A 225 -9.66 11.12 -1.25
N ARG A 226 -9.96 10.20 -2.18
CA ARG A 226 -9.13 9.84 -3.34
C ARG A 226 -7.66 9.56 -2.99
N ILE A 227 -7.43 8.84 -1.87
CA ILE A 227 -6.08 8.57 -1.35
C ILE A 227 -5.35 7.50 -2.17
N PHE A 228 -6.07 6.50 -2.69
CA PHE A 228 -5.45 5.40 -3.42
C PHE A 228 -4.86 5.85 -4.76
N ASN A 229 -3.66 5.36 -5.06
CA ASN A 229 -3.07 5.43 -6.41
C ASN A 229 -3.53 4.22 -7.24
N LYS A 230 -3.63 3.05 -6.59
CA LYS A 230 -4.16 1.80 -7.13
C LYS A 230 -5.09 1.14 -6.12
N PHE A 231 -6.16 0.52 -6.58
CA PHE A 231 -7.07 -0.22 -5.72
C PHE A 231 -7.42 -1.56 -6.34
N TYR A 232 -7.15 -2.64 -5.64
CA TYR A 232 -7.46 -4.00 -6.07
C TYR A 232 -8.74 -4.50 -5.40
N LEU A 233 -9.76 -4.76 -6.20
CA LEU A 233 -10.99 -5.41 -5.76
C LEU A 233 -10.92 -6.89 -6.15
N PHE A 234 -10.93 -7.76 -5.15
CA PHE A 234 -10.99 -9.22 -5.32
C PHE A 234 -12.44 -9.65 -5.15
N LYS A 235 -13.05 -10.18 -6.20
CA LYS A 235 -14.41 -10.69 -6.17
C LYS A 235 -14.40 -12.21 -6.31
N SER A 236 -14.86 -12.89 -5.27
CA SER A 236 -15.05 -14.34 -5.26
C SER A 236 -16.41 -14.71 -5.83
N GLN A 237 -16.52 -15.90 -6.45
CA GLN A 237 -17.81 -16.47 -6.83
C GLN A 237 -18.60 -17.02 -5.62
N LYS A 238 -17.95 -17.16 -4.48
CA LYS A 238 -18.57 -17.65 -3.26
C LYS A 238 -19.63 -16.68 -2.74
N LYS A 239 -20.82 -17.18 -2.44
CA LYS A 239 -21.82 -16.44 -1.67
C LYS A 239 -21.58 -16.68 -0.17
N LEU A 240 -21.65 -15.64 0.64
CA LEU A 240 -21.59 -15.74 2.10
C LEU A 240 -22.98 -15.63 2.70
N SER A 241 -23.19 -16.29 3.84
CA SER A 241 -24.46 -16.25 4.58
C SER A 241 -24.74 -14.84 5.11
N LYS A 242 -26.04 -14.47 5.05
CA LYS A 242 -26.60 -13.28 5.71
C LYS A 242 -27.47 -13.64 6.92
N GLN A 243 -27.62 -14.91 7.22
CA GLN A 243 -28.41 -15.41 8.37
C GLN A 243 -27.68 -15.21 9.71
N VAL A 244 -26.37 -14.96 9.66
CA VAL A 244 -25.53 -14.67 10.80
C VAL A 244 -24.91 -13.28 10.69
N GLU A 245 -24.18 -12.83 11.72
CA GLU A 245 -23.47 -11.54 11.66
C GLU A 245 -22.63 -11.44 10.37
N TYR A 246 -22.89 -10.42 9.59
CA TYR A 246 -22.18 -10.14 8.33
C TYR A 246 -21.82 -8.67 8.18
N LYS A 247 -20.89 -8.36 7.28
CA LYS A 247 -20.56 -6.99 6.86
C LYS A 247 -20.55 -6.92 5.34
N LYS A 248 -21.23 -5.93 4.79
CA LYS A 248 -21.29 -5.63 3.36
C LYS A 248 -20.23 -4.61 2.98
N PHE A 249 -19.72 -4.68 1.76
CA PHE A 249 -18.91 -3.64 1.15
C PHE A 249 -19.82 -2.65 0.43
N ASN A 250 -20.05 -1.52 1.05
CA ASN A 250 -20.97 -0.48 0.53
C ASN A 250 -20.25 0.53 -0.37
N SER A 251 -18.93 0.46 -0.45
CA SER A 251 -18.11 1.45 -1.15
C SER A 251 -17.96 1.23 -2.65
N LEU A 252 -18.64 0.22 -3.25
CA LEU A 252 -18.50 -0.11 -4.69
C LEU A 252 -18.89 1.06 -5.60
N LYS A 253 -20.02 1.73 -5.31
CA LYS A 253 -20.50 2.87 -6.12
C LYS A 253 -19.49 4.00 -6.14
N ILE A 254 -19.05 4.45 -4.97
CA ILE A 254 -18.07 5.54 -4.86
C ILE A 254 -16.68 5.15 -5.38
N LEU A 255 -16.30 3.86 -5.29
CA LEU A 255 -15.08 3.35 -5.89
C LEU A 255 -15.12 3.54 -7.41
N GLY A 256 -16.20 3.11 -8.08
CA GLY A 256 -16.35 3.28 -9.52
C GLY A 256 -16.42 4.73 -9.99
N GLN A 257 -17.00 5.62 -9.18
CA GLN A 257 -17.07 7.06 -9.47
C GLN A 257 -15.71 7.76 -9.36
N ASN A 258 -14.92 7.43 -8.34
CA ASN A 258 -13.66 8.11 -8.05
C ASN A 258 -12.45 7.51 -8.79
N TYR A 259 -12.55 6.27 -9.25
CA TYR A 259 -11.49 5.51 -9.94
C TYR A 259 -12.06 4.92 -11.23
N LYS A 260 -12.04 5.73 -12.29
CA LYS A 260 -12.75 5.43 -13.54
C LYS A 260 -12.06 4.35 -14.37
N ASN A 261 -10.74 4.29 -14.35
CA ASN A 261 -10.00 3.30 -15.12
C ASN A 261 -10.06 1.94 -14.40
N LYS A 262 -10.61 0.93 -15.10
CA LYS A 262 -10.79 -0.43 -14.58
C LYS A 262 -10.07 -1.40 -15.50
N LEU A 263 -9.23 -2.24 -14.93
CA LEU A 263 -8.55 -3.32 -15.64
C LEU A 263 -8.81 -4.63 -14.92
N LYS A 264 -9.47 -5.57 -15.57
CA LYS A 264 -9.54 -6.94 -15.10
C LYS A 264 -8.18 -7.61 -15.35
N LEU A 265 -7.58 -8.17 -14.31
CA LEU A 265 -6.27 -8.80 -14.45
C LEU A 265 -6.41 -10.15 -15.16
N ASN A 266 -5.62 -10.34 -16.21
CA ASN A 266 -5.54 -11.59 -16.97
C ASN A 266 -4.48 -12.52 -16.33
N SER A 267 -4.82 -13.12 -15.18
CA SER A 267 -3.99 -14.11 -14.49
C SER A 267 -4.89 -15.20 -13.93
N ASN A 268 -4.33 -16.39 -13.73
CA ASN A 268 -5.10 -17.49 -13.15
C ASN A 268 -5.30 -17.28 -11.65
N PHE A 269 -6.47 -16.75 -11.29
CA PHE A 269 -6.95 -16.62 -9.92
C PHE A 269 -8.01 -17.67 -9.56
N GLY A 270 -8.09 -18.77 -10.32
CA GLY A 270 -9.18 -19.72 -10.23
C GLY A 270 -10.52 -19.03 -10.57
N ASN A 271 -11.52 -19.26 -9.74
CA ASN A 271 -12.84 -18.65 -9.92
C ASN A 271 -12.99 -17.22 -9.40
N ASP A 272 -11.94 -16.64 -8.84
CA ASP A 272 -11.96 -15.25 -8.36
C ASP A 272 -11.62 -14.28 -9.51
N VAL A 273 -12.21 -13.10 -9.47
CA VAL A 273 -11.92 -12.00 -10.40
C VAL A 273 -11.24 -10.87 -9.65
N ILE A 274 -10.07 -10.44 -10.13
CA ILE A 274 -9.37 -9.30 -9.57
C ILE A 274 -9.44 -8.13 -10.54
N THR A 275 -10.01 -7.03 -10.08
CA THR A 275 -10.10 -5.78 -10.84
C THR A 275 -9.19 -4.73 -10.21
N LEU A 276 -8.31 -4.15 -11.01
CA LEU A 276 -7.49 -2.99 -10.66
C LEU A 276 -8.25 -1.72 -11.04
N TYR A 277 -8.42 -0.83 -10.07
CA TYR A 277 -8.97 0.50 -10.25
C TYR A 277 -7.84 1.54 -10.13
N THR A 278 -7.81 2.50 -11.06
CA THR A 278 -6.90 3.66 -11.04
C THR A 278 -7.65 4.96 -11.35
N LYS A 279 -7.02 6.10 -11.04
CA LYS A 279 -7.56 7.43 -11.35
C LYS A 279 -7.58 7.69 -12.84
#